data_38b1bdbf6244a595d5daf642015f608d
#
_entry.id   38b1bdbf6244a595d5daf642015f608d
#
_cell.length_a   1.000
_cell.length_b   1.000
_cell.length_c   1.000
_cell.angle_alpha   90.00
_cell.angle_beta   90.00
_cell.angle_gamma   90.00
#
_symmetry.space_group_name_H-M   'P 1'
#
loop_
_entity.id
_entity.type
_entity.pdbx_description
1 polymer ?
#
loop_
_entity_poly.entity_id
_entity_poly.type
_entity_poly.pdbx_seq_one_letter_code
_entity_poly.pdbx_strand_id
1 'polypeptide(L)'
;DILILYTKGVWENVSEGEIDNIFAESGKDPKDALLKVEAVLLDKNLGYIDNYTIAGIYIDKVFIESDTKKKKRRKLILIVSIASVVVILGAIIALYFYKKYTKELKEDMNTHYEKMLKFIEMENYTKADTECEESIKKAESLRNKEMKDLLYHYEQVIEGIIEADEKYDAKSYKEAKPLYELILSEIPYADNAG
;
A
#
# COMPACT_ATOMS: atom_id res chain seq x y z
N ASP A 1 14.15 32.40 34.95
CA ASP A 1 13.64 32.28 36.33
C ASP A 1 14.81 32.15 37.31
N ILE A 2 14.65 32.73 38.50
CA ILE A 2 15.65 32.70 39.56
C ILE A 2 15.00 32.11 40.80
N LEU A 3 15.65 31.12 41.41
CA LEU A 3 15.25 30.59 42.70
C LEU A 3 16.25 31.07 43.75
N ILE A 4 15.78 31.79 44.77
CA ILE A 4 16.60 32.35 45.82
C ILE A 4 16.29 31.64 47.12
N LEU A 5 17.27 31.14 47.82
CA LEU A 5 17.17 30.49 49.10
C LEU A 5 18.03 31.26 50.11
N TYR A 6 17.45 31.63 51.24
CA TYR A 6 18.21 32.38 52.27
C TYR A 6 17.74 32.03 53.68
N THR A 7 18.62 32.22 54.65
CA THR A 7 18.36 31.98 56.05
C THR A 7 17.79 33.20 56.78
N LYS A 8 17.38 33.02 57.99
CA LYS A 8 16.78 34.03 58.87
C LYS A 8 17.63 35.31 58.98
N GLY A 9 18.94 35.20 59.08
CA GLY A 9 19.84 36.36 59.15
C GLY A 9 19.79 37.27 57.92
N VAL A 10 19.32 36.79 56.77
CA VAL A 10 19.10 37.64 55.58
C VAL A 10 17.70 38.29 55.62
N TRP A 11 16.63 37.52 55.74
CA TRP A 11 15.24 38.05 55.61
C TRP A 11 14.82 38.99 56.76
N GLU A 12 15.42 38.89 57.94
CA GLU A 12 15.17 39.84 59.02
C GLU A 12 15.79 41.21 58.77
N ASN A 13 16.82 41.30 57.90
CA ASN A 13 17.59 42.50 57.68
C ASN A 13 17.45 43.10 56.27
N VAL A 14 17.10 42.31 55.30
CA VAL A 14 16.90 42.73 53.89
C VAL A 14 15.51 42.28 53.45
N SER A 15 14.70 43.20 53.01
CA SER A 15 13.33 42.89 52.55
C SER A 15 13.34 42.12 51.24
N GLU A 16 12.30 41.31 50.97
CA GLU A 16 12.15 40.59 49.72
C GLU A 16 12.23 41.53 48.50
N GLY A 17 11.60 42.69 48.53
CA GLY A 17 11.65 43.66 47.44
C GLY A 17 13.05 44.22 47.17
N GLU A 18 13.90 44.37 48.19
CA GLU A 18 15.31 44.75 48.02
C GLU A 18 16.08 43.62 47.35
N ILE A 19 15.85 42.38 47.78
CA ILE A 19 16.50 41.20 47.18
C ILE A 19 16.08 41.07 45.70
N ASP A 20 14.81 41.15 45.41
CA ASP A 20 14.26 41.05 44.04
C ASP A 20 14.85 42.14 43.11
N ASN A 21 14.97 43.39 43.60
CA ASN A 21 15.54 44.47 42.83
C ASN A 21 17.03 44.23 42.55
N ILE A 22 17.79 43.79 43.55
CA ILE A 22 19.22 43.49 43.40
C ILE A 22 19.44 42.39 42.36
N PHE A 23 18.65 41.31 42.40
CA PHE A 23 18.75 40.23 41.43
C PHE A 23 18.27 40.66 40.04
N ALA A 24 17.29 41.54 39.92
CA ALA A 24 16.84 42.10 38.64
C ALA A 24 17.90 43.00 38.01
N GLU A 25 18.56 43.84 38.80
CA GLU A 25 19.61 44.78 38.34
C GLU A 25 20.92 44.07 38.01
N SER A 26 21.26 42.97 38.68
CA SER A 26 22.47 42.21 38.45
C SER A 26 22.41 41.32 37.20
N GLY A 27 21.24 41.30 36.51
CA GLY A 27 21.05 40.58 35.24
C GLY A 27 21.22 39.07 35.41
N LYS A 28 22.16 38.46 34.66
CA LYS A 28 22.39 37.02 34.68
C LYS A 28 23.62 36.61 35.49
N ASP A 29 24.26 37.51 36.17
CA ASP A 29 25.43 37.19 37.03
C ASP A 29 24.99 36.90 38.47
N PRO A 30 24.89 35.63 38.88
CA PRO A 30 24.49 35.26 40.24
C PRO A 30 25.50 35.73 41.29
N LYS A 31 26.77 35.81 40.94
CA LYS A 31 27.81 36.23 41.87
C LYS A 31 27.71 37.73 42.20
N ASP A 32 27.46 38.56 41.21
CA ASP A 32 27.25 40.00 41.40
C ASP A 32 26.03 40.27 42.28
N ALA A 33 24.91 39.55 42.00
CA ALA A 33 23.71 39.67 42.81
C ALA A 33 23.95 39.28 44.29
N LEU A 34 24.60 38.17 44.54
CA LEU A 34 24.88 37.70 45.89
C LEU A 34 25.80 38.68 46.67
N LEU A 35 26.84 39.22 46.02
CA LEU A 35 27.74 40.21 46.61
C LEU A 35 27.01 41.52 46.94
N LYS A 36 26.07 41.97 46.10
CA LYS A 36 25.25 43.15 46.38
C LYS A 36 24.30 42.95 47.56
N VAL A 37 23.66 41.78 47.68
CA VAL A 37 22.83 41.45 48.82
C VAL A 37 23.67 41.44 50.12
N GLU A 38 24.87 40.85 50.07
CA GLU A 38 25.82 40.88 51.19
C GLU A 38 26.23 42.30 51.57
N ALA A 39 26.55 43.15 50.58
CA ALA A 39 26.89 44.53 50.84
C ALA A 39 25.74 45.32 51.52
N VAL A 40 24.50 45.16 51.06
CA VAL A 40 23.32 45.76 51.69
C VAL A 40 23.12 45.25 53.10
N LEU A 41 23.32 43.98 53.34
CA LEU A 41 23.20 43.37 54.68
C LEU A 41 24.25 43.97 55.65
N LEU A 42 25.49 44.12 55.21
CA LEU A 42 26.56 44.67 55.99
C LEU A 42 26.41 46.19 56.22
N ASP A 43 25.91 46.96 55.25
CA ASP A 43 25.71 48.41 55.32
C ASP A 43 24.63 48.82 56.33
N LYS A 44 23.64 47.96 56.54
CA LYS A 44 22.59 48.24 57.54
C LYS A 44 23.09 48.28 58.99
N ASN A 45 24.37 47.98 59.21
CA ASN A 45 25.16 48.17 60.44
C ASN A 45 24.43 47.83 61.72
N LEU A 46 23.82 46.70 61.74
CA LEU A 46 23.11 46.15 62.89
C LEU A 46 24.16 45.57 63.82
N GLY A 47 24.25 46.03 65.01
CA GLY A 47 25.32 45.67 65.99
C GLY A 47 25.49 44.16 66.24
N TYR A 48 24.60 43.37 65.76
CA TYR A 48 24.68 41.91 65.71
C TYR A 48 23.87 41.39 64.52
N ILE A 49 24.53 40.64 63.61
CA ILE A 49 23.90 39.93 62.50
C ILE A 49 23.99 38.44 62.81
N ASP A 50 22.85 37.75 62.81
CA ASP A 50 22.82 36.29 62.95
C ASP A 50 23.55 35.64 61.73
N ASN A 51 23.98 34.42 61.93
CA ASN A 51 24.61 33.68 60.79
C ASN A 51 23.67 33.69 59.58
N TYR A 52 24.19 34.12 58.43
CA TYR A 52 23.44 34.21 57.20
C TYR A 52 24.02 33.32 56.12
N THR A 53 23.13 32.81 55.30
CA THR A 53 23.46 32.08 54.06
C THR A 53 22.46 32.47 52.98
N ILE A 54 22.95 32.75 51.81
CA ILE A 54 22.12 33.03 50.64
C ILE A 54 22.63 32.22 49.44
N ALA A 55 21.73 31.61 48.66
CA ALA A 55 22.04 30.91 47.45
C ALA A 55 21.07 31.32 46.34
N GLY A 56 21.57 31.64 45.20
CA GLY A 56 20.80 31.96 43.98
C GLY A 56 21.05 30.93 42.90
N ILE A 57 19.93 30.38 42.38
CA ILE A 57 19.95 29.43 41.27
C ILE A 57 19.31 30.09 40.09
N TYR A 58 20.08 30.33 39.02
CA TYR A 58 19.56 30.83 37.74
C TYR A 58 19.15 29.67 36.84
N ILE A 59 17.89 29.64 36.44
CA ILE A 59 17.38 28.66 35.51
C ILE A 59 17.53 29.24 34.10
N ASP A 60 18.67 28.97 33.46
CA ASP A 60 19.00 29.51 32.14
C ASP A 60 18.23 28.80 30.98
N LYS A 61 17.82 27.56 31.20
CA LYS A 61 17.06 26.77 30.21
C LYS A 61 15.92 26.06 30.89
N VAL A 62 14.71 26.47 30.55
CA VAL A 62 13.56 25.57 30.75
C VAL A 62 13.78 24.31 29.92
N PHE A 63 13.66 23.14 30.54
CA PHE A 63 13.70 21.87 29.80
C PHE A 63 12.56 21.85 28.79
N ILE A 64 12.81 22.35 27.59
CA ILE A 64 11.92 22.19 26.45
C ILE A 64 12.17 20.77 25.98
N GLU A 65 11.26 19.87 26.25
CA GLU A 65 11.27 18.52 25.70
C GLU A 65 11.57 18.61 24.20
N SER A 66 12.76 18.17 23.81
CA SER A 66 13.29 18.47 22.48
C SER A 66 12.29 17.97 21.43
N ASP A 67 11.82 18.84 20.54
CA ASP A 67 10.92 18.58 19.42
C ASP A 67 11.45 17.52 18.43
N THR A 68 12.60 16.95 18.74
CA THR A 68 13.25 15.91 17.93
C THR A 68 12.38 14.66 17.80
N LYS A 69 11.65 14.26 18.85
CA LYS A 69 10.71 13.12 18.78
C LYS A 69 9.50 13.46 17.87
N LYS A 70 8.94 14.66 18.00
CA LYS A 70 7.85 15.12 17.14
C LYS A 70 8.30 15.28 15.68
N LYS A 71 9.49 15.82 15.43
CA LYS A 71 10.06 15.94 14.08
C LYS A 71 10.34 14.58 13.43
N LYS A 72 10.88 13.61 14.18
CA LYS A 72 11.08 12.24 13.69
C LYS A 72 9.75 11.57 13.35
N ARG A 73 8.73 11.70 14.22
CA ARG A 73 7.39 11.15 13.98
C ARG A 73 6.71 11.75 12.76
N ARG A 74 6.79 13.06 12.56
CA ARG A 74 6.26 13.75 11.36
C ARG A 74 6.95 13.28 10.08
N LYS A 75 8.30 13.14 10.08
CA LYS A 75 9.04 12.58 8.94
C LYS A 75 8.62 11.14 8.63
N LEU A 76 8.45 10.30 9.65
CA LEU A 76 8.01 8.92 9.48
C LEU A 76 6.60 8.85 8.87
N ILE A 77 5.66 9.65 9.36
CA ILE A 77 4.30 9.73 8.82
C ILE A 77 4.34 10.17 7.34
N LEU A 78 5.17 11.15 7.00
CA LEU A 78 5.31 11.64 5.64
C LEU A 78 5.89 10.57 4.70
N ILE A 79 6.90 9.83 5.14
CA ILE A 79 7.47 8.70 4.36
C ILE A 79 6.42 7.60 4.14
N VAL A 80 5.69 7.21 5.18
CA VAL A 80 4.63 6.19 5.09
C VAL A 80 3.50 6.65 4.16
N SER A 81 3.10 7.93 4.23
CA SER A 81 2.05 8.45 3.34
C SER A 81 2.48 8.47 1.87
N ILE A 82 3.73 8.85 1.57
CA ILE A 82 4.25 8.80 0.20
C ILE A 82 4.33 7.34 -0.29
N ALA A 83 4.83 6.43 0.54
CA ALA A 83 4.90 5.02 0.18
C ALA A 83 3.51 4.42 -0.11
N SER A 84 2.49 4.76 0.69
CA SER A 84 1.12 4.30 0.46
C SER A 84 0.53 4.81 -0.87
N VAL A 85 0.78 6.07 -1.22
CA VAL A 85 0.36 6.64 -2.51
C VAL A 85 1.01 5.90 -3.69
N VAL A 86 2.32 5.62 -3.60
CA VAL A 86 3.04 4.87 -4.65
C VAL A 86 2.47 3.46 -4.83
N VAL A 87 2.16 2.77 -3.73
CA VAL A 87 1.54 1.43 -3.79
C VAL A 87 0.15 1.48 -4.43
N ILE A 88 -0.67 2.48 -4.07
CA ILE A 88 -2.01 2.64 -4.66
C ILE A 88 -1.92 2.92 -6.16
N LEU A 89 -1.04 3.83 -6.58
CA LEU A 89 -0.82 4.12 -8.00
C LEU A 89 -0.33 2.89 -8.76
N GLY A 90 0.61 2.13 -8.20
CA GLY A 90 1.07 0.86 -8.76
C GLY A 90 -0.06 -0.17 -8.93
N ALA A 91 -0.94 -0.29 -7.94
CA ALA A 91 -2.10 -1.17 -8.02
C ALA A 91 -3.10 -0.73 -9.13
N ILE A 92 -3.35 0.57 -9.27
CA ILE A 92 -4.23 1.10 -10.33
C ILE A 92 -3.66 0.81 -11.71
N ILE A 93 -2.35 1.03 -11.90
CA ILE A 93 -1.66 0.73 -13.15
C ILE A 93 -1.72 -0.77 -13.47
N ALA A 94 -1.46 -1.62 -12.48
CA ALA A 94 -1.53 -3.07 -12.65
C ALA A 94 -2.95 -3.53 -13.04
N LEU A 95 -4.00 -2.99 -12.41
CA LEU A 95 -5.39 -3.27 -12.75
C LEU A 95 -5.75 -2.79 -14.16
N TYR A 96 -5.24 -1.65 -14.58
CA TYR A 96 -5.44 -1.15 -15.93
C TYR A 96 -4.83 -2.09 -16.99
N PHE A 97 -3.58 -2.50 -16.81
CA PHE A 97 -2.93 -3.45 -17.71
C PHE A 97 -3.59 -4.83 -17.68
N TYR A 98 -4.01 -5.30 -16.52
CA TYR A 98 -4.74 -6.55 -16.39
C TYR A 98 -6.07 -6.51 -17.16
N LYS A 99 -6.86 -5.44 -17.03
CA LYS A 99 -8.10 -5.25 -17.79
C LYS A 99 -7.86 -5.19 -19.29
N LYS A 100 -6.82 -4.47 -19.72
CA LYS A 100 -6.45 -4.38 -21.13
C LYS A 100 -6.08 -5.75 -21.69
N TYR A 101 -5.20 -6.47 -20.99
CA TYR A 101 -4.77 -7.81 -21.37
C TYR A 101 -5.94 -8.81 -21.48
N THR A 102 -6.82 -8.83 -20.48
CA THR A 102 -7.98 -9.73 -20.49
C THR A 102 -8.99 -9.39 -21.61
N LYS A 103 -9.11 -8.12 -21.96
CA LYS A 103 -9.95 -7.69 -23.09
C LYS A 103 -9.36 -8.17 -24.42
N GLU A 104 -8.07 -7.92 -24.68
CA GLU A 104 -7.39 -8.38 -25.88
C GLU A 104 -7.45 -9.90 -26.01
N LEU A 105 -7.22 -10.62 -24.90
CA LEU A 105 -7.28 -12.08 -24.90
C LEU A 105 -8.68 -12.61 -25.21
N LYS A 106 -9.74 -11.91 -24.74
CA LYS A 106 -11.13 -12.27 -25.03
C LYS A 106 -11.50 -12.01 -26.49
N GLU A 107 -11.04 -10.90 -27.06
CA GLU A 107 -11.22 -10.57 -28.48
C GLU A 107 -10.51 -11.59 -29.37
N ASP A 108 -9.30 -12.00 -29.00
CA ASP A 108 -8.51 -13.00 -29.70
C ASP A 108 -9.17 -14.38 -29.65
N MET A 109 -9.65 -14.79 -28.47
CA MET A 109 -10.45 -16.02 -28.29
C MET A 109 -11.68 -16.05 -29.21
N ASN A 110 -12.46 -14.96 -29.22
CA ASN A 110 -13.64 -14.87 -30.07
C ASN A 110 -13.28 -14.93 -31.56
N THR A 111 -12.17 -14.32 -31.95
CA THR A 111 -11.68 -14.36 -33.33
C THR A 111 -11.35 -15.79 -33.77
N HIS A 112 -10.68 -16.56 -32.93
CA HIS A 112 -10.41 -17.98 -33.19
C HIS A 112 -11.70 -18.81 -33.24
N TYR A 113 -12.63 -18.55 -32.32
CA TYR A 113 -13.94 -19.20 -32.33
C TYR A 113 -14.73 -18.93 -33.63
N GLU A 114 -14.80 -17.68 -34.07
CA GLU A 114 -15.47 -17.32 -35.33
C GLU A 114 -14.80 -17.97 -36.56
N LYS A 115 -13.48 -18.04 -36.57
CA LYS A 115 -12.73 -18.74 -37.64
C LYS A 115 -13.00 -20.24 -37.63
N MET A 116 -13.06 -20.86 -36.45
CA MET A 116 -13.43 -22.26 -36.29
C MET A 116 -14.79 -22.54 -36.90
N LEU A 117 -15.81 -21.75 -36.53
CA LEU A 117 -17.16 -21.90 -37.11
C LEU A 117 -17.16 -21.77 -38.64
N LYS A 118 -16.41 -20.77 -39.17
CA LYS A 118 -16.30 -20.58 -40.61
C LYS A 118 -15.61 -21.74 -41.30
N PHE A 119 -14.60 -22.37 -40.67
CA PHE A 119 -13.98 -23.57 -41.26
C PHE A 119 -14.87 -24.78 -41.19
N ILE A 120 -15.72 -24.92 -40.17
CA ILE A 120 -16.79 -25.93 -40.11
C ILE A 120 -17.76 -25.75 -41.26
N GLU A 121 -18.25 -24.54 -41.53
CA GLU A 121 -19.12 -24.22 -42.68
C GLU A 121 -18.46 -24.54 -44.04
N MET A 122 -17.16 -24.47 -44.09
CA MET A 122 -16.36 -24.81 -45.31
C MET A 122 -15.97 -26.29 -45.34
N GLU A 123 -16.46 -27.13 -44.46
CA GLU A 123 -16.10 -28.55 -44.30
C GLU A 123 -14.59 -28.79 -44.19
N ASN A 124 -13.84 -27.78 -43.65
CA ASN A 124 -12.41 -27.88 -43.45
C ASN A 124 -12.11 -28.18 -41.97
N TYR A 125 -12.39 -29.39 -41.56
CA TYR A 125 -12.34 -29.80 -40.15
C TYR A 125 -10.92 -29.73 -39.56
N THR A 126 -9.89 -30.03 -40.32
CA THR A 126 -8.48 -29.92 -39.86
C THR A 126 -8.10 -28.47 -39.46
N LYS A 127 -8.58 -27.47 -40.22
CA LYS A 127 -8.35 -26.07 -39.84
C LYS A 127 -9.27 -25.64 -38.71
N ALA A 128 -10.51 -26.15 -38.69
CA ALA A 128 -11.44 -25.90 -37.61
C ALA A 128 -10.84 -26.37 -36.26
N ASP A 129 -10.25 -27.56 -36.24
CA ASP A 129 -9.59 -28.14 -35.09
C ASP A 129 -8.46 -27.24 -34.57
N THR A 130 -7.55 -26.80 -35.45
CA THR A 130 -6.48 -25.87 -35.09
C THR A 130 -7.00 -24.57 -34.44
N GLU A 131 -8.06 -23.98 -34.99
CA GLU A 131 -8.66 -22.75 -34.45
C GLU A 131 -9.42 -23.03 -33.14
N CYS A 132 -9.99 -24.22 -32.97
CA CYS A 132 -10.63 -24.69 -31.75
C CYS A 132 -9.61 -24.78 -30.59
N GLU A 133 -8.49 -25.47 -30.81
CA GLU A 133 -7.40 -25.57 -29.85
C GLU A 133 -6.89 -24.18 -29.39
N GLU A 134 -6.68 -23.26 -30.34
CA GLU A 134 -6.23 -21.92 -30.00
C GLU A 134 -7.26 -21.15 -29.16
N SER A 135 -8.56 -21.31 -29.47
CA SER A 135 -9.65 -20.73 -28.68
C SER A 135 -9.72 -21.32 -27.26
N ILE A 136 -9.51 -22.65 -27.13
CA ILE A 136 -9.47 -23.35 -25.83
C ILE A 136 -8.35 -22.79 -24.96
N LYS A 137 -7.13 -22.66 -25.50
CA LYS A 137 -5.96 -22.10 -24.76
C LYS A 137 -6.25 -20.70 -24.22
N LYS A 138 -6.96 -19.87 -24.99
CA LYS A 138 -7.36 -18.53 -24.56
C LYS A 138 -8.46 -18.58 -23.49
N ALA A 139 -9.47 -19.44 -23.66
CA ALA A 139 -10.54 -19.65 -22.68
C ALA A 139 -10.00 -20.13 -21.33
N GLU A 140 -9.00 -21.01 -21.34
CA GLU A 140 -8.30 -21.46 -20.12
C GLU A 140 -7.55 -20.31 -19.45
N SER A 141 -6.81 -19.51 -20.22
CA SER A 141 -6.09 -18.34 -19.70
C SER A 141 -7.03 -17.29 -19.08
N LEU A 142 -8.22 -17.14 -19.63
CA LEU A 142 -9.30 -16.29 -19.12
C LEU A 142 -10.06 -16.91 -17.95
N ARG A 143 -9.86 -18.19 -17.64
CA ARG A 143 -10.66 -18.98 -16.69
C ARG A 143 -12.17 -18.95 -17.02
N ASN A 144 -12.50 -18.85 -18.30
CA ASN A 144 -13.89 -18.83 -18.78
C ASN A 144 -14.40 -20.28 -18.94
N LYS A 145 -14.99 -20.77 -17.85
CA LYS A 145 -15.44 -22.17 -17.79
C LYS A 145 -16.51 -22.49 -18.85
N GLU A 146 -17.51 -21.61 -19.03
CA GLU A 146 -18.61 -21.86 -19.98
C GLU A 146 -18.09 -22.00 -21.41
N MET A 147 -17.23 -21.06 -21.84
CA MET A 147 -16.66 -21.11 -23.17
C MET A 147 -15.71 -22.30 -23.35
N LYS A 148 -14.96 -22.63 -22.32
CA LYS A 148 -14.08 -23.80 -22.31
C LYS A 148 -14.90 -25.09 -22.51
N ASP A 149 -15.96 -25.29 -21.74
CA ASP A 149 -16.80 -26.48 -21.81
C ASP A 149 -17.45 -26.58 -23.20
N LEU A 150 -17.89 -25.45 -23.77
CA LEU A 150 -18.45 -25.39 -25.14
C LEU A 150 -17.41 -25.77 -26.19
N LEU A 151 -16.20 -25.20 -26.11
CA LEU A 151 -15.13 -25.47 -27.07
C LEU A 151 -14.67 -26.93 -27.03
N TYR A 152 -14.57 -27.54 -25.85
CA TYR A 152 -14.23 -28.96 -25.74
C TYR A 152 -15.30 -29.85 -26.40
N HIS A 153 -16.55 -29.44 -26.34
CA HIS A 153 -17.60 -30.17 -27.07
C HIS A 153 -17.40 -30.06 -28.61
N TYR A 154 -17.08 -28.86 -29.10
CA TYR A 154 -16.74 -28.70 -30.52
C TYR A 154 -15.53 -29.51 -30.93
N GLU A 155 -14.46 -29.52 -30.12
CA GLU A 155 -13.23 -30.29 -30.35
C GLU A 155 -13.54 -31.77 -30.53
N GLN A 156 -14.29 -32.36 -29.61
CA GLN A 156 -14.71 -33.78 -29.69
C GLN A 156 -15.49 -34.09 -30.97
N VAL A 157 -16.42 -33.21 -31.39
CA VAL A 157 -17.18 -33.38 -32.59
C VAL A 157 -16.31 -33.29 -33.83
N ILE A 158 -15.39 -32.28 -33.87
CA ILE A 158 -14.48 -32.05 -35.00
C ILE A 158 -13.49 -33.23 -35.14
N GLU A 159 -12.88 -33.66 -34.05
CA GLU A 159 -11.98 -34.82 -34.03
C GLU A 159 -12.71 -36.12 -34.51
N GLY A 160 -13.94 -36.32 -34.00
CA GLY A 160 -14.76 -37.43 -34.44
C GLY A 160 -15.04 -37.43 -35.94
N ILE A 161 -15.33 -36.27 -36.54
CA ILE A 161 -15.53 -36.12 -37.99
C ILE A 161 -14.24 -36.45 -38.75
N ILE A 162 -13.10 -35.91 -38.30
CA ILE A 162 -11.80 -36.17 -38.92
C ILE A 162 -11.49 -37.67 -38.92
N GLU A 163 -11.68 -38.35 -37.78
CA GLU A 163 -11.48 -39.79 -37.69
C GLU A 163 -12.42 -40.57 -38.60
N ALA A 164 -13.70 -40.18 -38.65
CA ALA A 164 -14.68 -40.81 -39.54
C ALA A 164 -14.31 -40.66 -41.02
N ASP A 165 -13.88 -39.44 -41.44
CA ASP A 165 -13.44 -39.16 -42.77
C ASP A 165 -12.19 -39.98 -43.18
N GLU A 166 -11.20 -40.07 -42.25
CA GLU A 166 -10.02 -40.93 -42.45
C GLU A 166 -10.36 -42.39 -42.67
N LYS A 167 -11.31 -42.92 -41.89
CA LYS A 167 -11.79 -44.29 -42.07
C LYS A 167 -12.57 -44.48 -43.40
N TYR A 168 -13.36 -43.50 -43.77
CA TYR A 168 -14.11 -43.49 -45.04
C TYR A 168 -13.16 -43.48 -46.25
N ASP A 169 -12.14 -42.62 -46.25
CA ASP A 169 -11.16 -42.53 -47.30
C ASP A 169 -10.28 -43.79 -47.44
N ALA A 170 -10.01 -44.44 -46.28
CA ALA A 170 -9.37 -45.74 -46.24
C ALA A 170 -10.27 -46.89 -46.68
N LYS A 171 -11.52 -46.61 -47.13
CA LYS A 171 -12.53 -47.58 -47.53
C LYS A 171 -13.01 -48.54 -46.41
N SER A 172 -12.75 -48.18 -45.14
CA SER A 172 -13.15 -48.92 -43.95
C SER A 172 -14.58 -48.53 -43.53
N TYR A 173 -15.53 -48.62 -44.41
CA TYR A 173 -16.92 -48.13 -44.24
C TYR A 173 -17.63 -48.72 -43.02
N LYS A 174 -17.30 -49.95 -42.63
CA LYS A 174 -17.85 -50.56 -41.40
C LYS A 174 -17.39 -49.87 -40.12
N GLU A 175 -16.23 -49.23 -40.12
CA GLU A 175 -15.69 -48.50 -38.99
C GLU A 175 -16.11 -47.03 -39.07
N ALA A 176 -16.17 -46.41 -40.23
CA ALA A 176 -16.57 -45.02 -40.40
C ALA A 176 -18.05 -44.79 -40.04
N LYS A 177 -18.95 -45.72 -40.41
CA LYS A 177 -20.41 -45.57 -40.19
C LYS A 177 -20.78 -45.32 -38.73
N PRO A 178 -20.34 -46.13 -37.72
CA PRO A 178 -20.70 -45.91 -36.33
C PRO A 178 -20.15 -44.59 -35.79
N LEU A 179 -19.01 -44.08 -36.28
CA LEU A 179 -18.48 -42.79 -35.88
C LEU A 179 -19.38 -41.64 -36.33
N TYR A 180 -19.84 -41.64 -37.59
CA TYR A 180 -20.81 -40.64 -38.06
C TYR A 180 -22.14 -40.73 -37.30
N GLU A 181 -22.63 -41.94 -37.00
CA GLU A 181 -23.87 -42.13 -36.24
C GLU A 181 -23.73 -41.60 -34.80
N LEU A 182 -22.58 -41.78 -34.17
CA LEU A 182 -22.29 -41.22 -32.84
C LEU A 182 -22.31 -39.68 -32.89
N ILE A 183 -21.55 -39.07 -33.84
CA ILE A 183 -21.53 -37.63 -34.02
C ILE A 183 -22.90 -37.03 -34.24
N LEU A 184 -23.71 -37.66 -35.10
CA LEU A 184 -25.08 -37.23 -35.34
C LEU A 184 -25.96 -37.31 -34.09
N SER A 185 -25.70 -38.25 -33.17
CA SER A 185 -26.40 -38.33 -31.90
C SER A 185 -26.00 -37.26 -30.90
N GLU A 186 -24.82 -36.69 -31.03
CA GLU A 186 -24.27 -35.62 -30.16
C GLU A 186 -24.61 -34.20 -30.64
N ILE A 187 -25.07 -34.04 -31.88
CA ILE A 187 -25.45 -32.74 -32.48
C ILE A 187 -26.91 -32.27 -32.20
N PRO A 188 -27.73 -32.79 -31.28
CA PRO A 188 -29.12 -32.39 -31.15
C PRO A 188 -29.38 -30.99 -30.62
N TYR A 189 -28.34 -30.16 -30.43
CA TYR A 189 -28.49 -28.85 -29.79
C TYR A 189 -28.15 -27.62 -30.64
N ALA A 190 -27.79 -27.79 -31.91
CA ALA A 190 -27.52 -26.63 -32.78
C ALA A 190 -28.79 -25.91 -33.26
N ASP A 191 -29.96 -26.53 -33.18
CA ASP A 191 -31.21 -25.98 -33.70
C ASP A 191 -32.01 -25.08 -32.76
N ASN A 192 -31.55 -24.87 -31.50
CA ASN A 192 -32.28 -24.04 -30.52
C ASN A 192 -31.61 -22.73 -30.18
N ALA A 193 -30.61 -22.27 -30.92
CA ALA A 193 -30.00 -20.96 -30.78
C ALA A 193 -30.40 -20.06 -31.98
N GLY A 194 -31.70 -19.81 -32.09
CA GLY A 194 -32.29 -18.80 -32.95
C GLY A 194 -32.62 -17.53 -32.16
#